data_de9d155f93d7f4deec8d3d464c4849da
#
_entry.id   de9d155f93d7f4deec8d3d464c4849da
#
_cell.length_a   1.000
_cell.length_b   1.000
_cell.length_c   1.000
_cell.angle_alpha   90.00
_cell.angle_beta   90.00
_cell.angle_gamma   90.00
#
_symmetry.space_group_name_H-M   'P 1'
#
loop_
_entity.id
_entity.type
_entity.pdbx_description
1 polymer ?
#
loop_
_entity_poly.entity_id
_entity_poly.type
_entity_poly.pdbx_seq_one_letter_code
_entity_poly.pdbx_strand_id
1 'polypeptide(L)'
;MSDRFSYSNPWGGGNEPWFQVGRVNVTTTVALISLGILSSFIWALEGVQHEFSRKILLDPDKVAEGEIWRLVTWPLVNRPDIWTIFLFFILYLLGNQLENLMGRRPFMFFLFSLTVLPGTIVFLYGLGNSSQLMYGLRYVELGVLIAFAAQYPTARFWPGVPAYGIVGVIYGLDILQALSVRSGPQLIMLI
;
A
#
# COMPACT_ATOMS: atom_id res chain seq x y z
N MET A 1 -9.51 -27.06 37.16
CA MET A 1 -10.42 -26.94 36.01
C MET A 1 -10.26 -25.52 35.49
N SER A 2 -9.37 -25.34 34.51
CA SER A 2 -9.09 -24.05 33.86
C SER A 2 -9.53 -24.18 32.42
N ASP A 3 -10.73 -23.72 32.13
CA ASP A 3 -11.24 -23.64 30.77
C ASP A 3 -10.42 -22.57 30.02
N ARG A 4 -9.46 -23.04 29.24
CA ARG A 4 -8.83 -22.22 28.22
C ARG A 4 -9.89 -21.94 27.16
N PHE A 5 -10.42 -20.76 27.15
CA PHE A 5 -11.14 -20.23 25.99
C PHE A 5 -10.17 -20.21 24.81
N SER A 6 -10.19 -21.29 24.05
CA SER A 6 -9.58 -21.34 22.72
C SER A 6 -10.41 -20.45 21.82
N TYR A 7 -9.97 -19.24 21.59
CA TYR A 7 -10.54 -18.36 20.58
C TYR A 7 -10.22 -18.98 19.21
N SER A 8 -11.10 -19.84 18.74
CA SER A 8 -11.02 -20.35 17.39
C SER A 8 -11.37 -19.20 16.45
N ASN A 9 -10.37 -18.70 15.74
CA ASN A 9 -10.56 -17.69 14.69
C ASN A 9 -11.55 -18.27 13.66
N PRO A 10 -12.76 -17.69 13.50
CA PRO A 10 -13.78 -18.22 12.60
C PRO A 10 -13.36 -18.20 11.11
N TRP A 11 -12.29 -17.51 10.79
CA TRP A 11 -11.73 -17.41 9.44
C TRP A 11 -10.63 -18.44 9.15
N GLY A 12 -10.47 -19.44 10.04
CA GLY A 12 -9.74 -20.70 9.88
C GLY A 12 -8.59 -20.71 8.88
N GLY A 13 -7.55 -19.95 9.15
CA GLY A 13 -6.32 -20.04 8.39
C GLY A 13 -5.20 -19.61 9.32
N GLY A 14 -4.47 -20.57 9.86
CA GLY A 14 -3.23 -20.28 10.56
C GLY A 14 -2.33 -19.41 9.69
N ASN A 15 -1.42 -18.68 10.32
CA ASN A 15 -0.38 -17.85 9.68
C ASN A 15 0.62 -18.71 8.88
N GLU A 16 0.13 -19.68 8.13
CA GLU A 16 0.99 -20.51 7.29
C GLU A 16 1.43 -19.70 6.09
N PRO A 17 2.74 -19.58 5.87
CA PRO A 17 3.26 -18.91 4.68
C PRO A 17 2.72 -19.61 3.41
N TRP A 18 2.64 -18.89 2.28
CA TRP A 18 2.25 -19.49 1.01
C TRP A 18 3.19 -20.63 0.65
N PHE A 19 4.46 -20.40 0.85
CA PHE A 19 5.55 -21.35 0.70
C PHE A 19 6.79 -20.78 1.40
N GLN A 20 7.78 -21.61 1.62
CA GLN A 20 9.07 -21.20 2.17
C GLN A 20 10.13 -21.25 1.07
N VAL A 21 10.89 -20.18 0.94
CA VAL A 21 12.10 -20.14 0.09
C VAL A 21 13.31 -20.07 1.02
N GLY A 22 13.96 -21.20 1.23
CA GLY A 22 15.05 -21.30 2.19
C GLY A 22 14.57 -21.02 3.62
N ARG A 23 15.00 -19.92 4.21
CA ARG A 23 14.62 -19.47 5.56
C ARG A 23 13.54 -18.39 5.56
N VAL A 24 13.09 -17.94 4.39
CA VAL A 24 12.11 -16.84 4.25
C VAL A 24 10.72 -17.42 4.07
N ASN A 25 9.82 -17.05 4.96
CA ASN A 25 8.40 -17.34 4.81
C ASN A 25 7.79 -16.32 3.84
N VAL A 26 7.24 -16.79 2.72
CA VAL A 26 6.57 -15.91 1.76
C VAL A 26 5.15 -15.67 2.25
N THR A 27 4.95 -14.50 2.85
CA THR A 27 3.66 -13.95 3.27
C THR A 27 3.10 -13.07 2.15
N THR A 28 1.85 -12.62 2.28
CA THR A 28 1.23 -11.66 1.32
C THR A 28 2.03 -10.35 1.27
N THR A 29 2.48 -9.89 2.44
CA THR A 29 3.33 -8.70 2.56
C THR A 29 4.65 -8.86 1.81
N VAL A 30 5.34 -10.00 2.00
CA VAL A 30 6.60 -10.29 1.30
C VAL A 30 6.40 -10.38 -0.21
N ALA A 31 5.32 -11.01 -0.67
CA ALA A 31 4.98 -11.09 -2.08
C ALA A 31 4.76 -9.69 -2.69
N LEU A 32 3.99 -8.81 -2.01
CA LEU A 32 3.74 -7.44 -2.46
C LEU A 32 5.04 -6.63 -2.56
N ILE A 33 5.91 -6.71 -1.54
CA ILE A 33 7.21 -6.03 -1.54
C ILE A 33 8.11 -6.56 -2.66
N SER A 34 8.14 -7.88 -2.86
CA SER A 34 8.93 -8.49 -3.93
C SER A 34 8.49 -8.00 -5.32
N LEU A 35 7.16 -7.87 -5.54
CA LEU A 35 6.62 -7.26 -6.76
C LEU A 35 7.00 -5.79 -6.88
N GLY A 36 6.96 -5.03 -5.77
CA GLY A 36 7.40 -3.63 -5.73
C GLY A 36 8.88 -3.47 -6.06
N ILE A 37 9.75 -4.31 -5.52
CA ILE A 37 11.19 -4.31 -5.83
C ILE A 37 11.41 -4.66 -7.30
N LEU A 38 10.75 -5.71 -7.81
CA LEU A 38 10.85 -6.11 -9.21
C LEU A 38 10.42 -4.97 -10.14
N SER A 39 9.32 -4.29 -9.82
CA SER A 39 8.85 -3.15 -10.60
C SER A 39 9.82 -1.97 -10.58
N SER A 40 10.49 -1.73 -9.45
CA SER A 40 11.54 -0.71 -9.35
C SER A 40 12.74 -1.02 -10.25
N PHE A 41 13.12 -2.29 -10.35
CA PHE A 41 14.15 -2.72 -11.30
C PHE A 41 13.70 -2.54 -12.75
N ILE A 42 12.47 -2.94 -13.09
CA ILE A 42 11.90 -2.73 -14.42
C ILE A 42 11.92 -1.25 -14.77
N TRP A 43 11.45 -0.39 -13.86
CA TRP A 43 11.45 1.06 -14.05
C TRP A 43 12.86 1.61 -14.33
N ALA A 44 13.87 1.14 -13.60
CA ALA A 44 15.26 1.56 -13.79
C ALA A 44 15.84 1.09 -15.15
N LEU A 45 15.42 -0.07 -15.65
CA LEU A 45 15.91 -0.65 -16.92
C LEU A 45 15.19 -0.09 -18.14
N GLU A 46 13.98 0.44 -18.01
CA GLU A 46 13.18 0.98 -19.11
C GLU A 46 13.77 2.26 -19.75
N GLY A 47 14.76 2.90 -19.12
CA GLY A 47 15.32 4.17 -19.58
C GLY A 47 14.32 5.32 -19.51
N VAL A 48 14.46 6.32 -20.39
CA VAL A 48 13.69 7.59 -20.32
C VAL A 48 12.21 7.43 -20.71
N GLN A 49 11.86 6.42 -21.49
CA GLN A 49 10.51 6.31 -22.05
C GLN A 49 9.50 5.65 -21.10
N HIS A 50 9.95 4.78 -20.22
CA HIS A 50 9.11 4.06 -19.24
C HIS A 50 7.83 3.45 -19.82
N GLU A 51 7.94 2.78 -20.98
CA GLU A 51 6.80 2.28 -21.76
C GLU A 51 5.94 1.28 -20.98
N PHE A 52 6.58 0.32 -20.31
CA PHE A 52 5.85 -0.68 -19.52
C PHE A 52 5.21 -0.02 -18.28
N SER A 53 5.97 0.81 -17.56
CA SER A 53 5.48 1.53 -16.38
C SER A 53 4.25 2.40 -16.73
N ARG A 54 4.25 3.05 -17.89
CA ARG A 54 3.10 3.83 -18.39
C ARG A 54 1.86 2.98 -18.68
N LYS A 55 2.01 1.70 -19.00
CA LYS A 55 0.87 0.79 -19.26
C LYS A 55 0.17 0.31 -17.98
N ILE A 56 0.84 0.39 -16.82
CA ILE A 56 0.32 -0.14 -15.57
C ILE A 56 0.01 0.93 -14.51
N LEU A 57 0.48 2.18 -14.70
CA LEU A 57 0.08 3.30 -13.84
C LEU A 57 -1.40 3.64 -14.03
N LEU A 58 -2.02 4.24 -13.03
CA LEU A 58 -3.40 4.71 -13.13
C LEU A 58 -3.45 5.98 -13.98
N ASP A 59 -4.18 5.88 -15.08
CA ASP A 59 -4.52 6.95 -16.00
C ASP A 59 -6.04 6.91 -16.20
N PRO A 60 -6.79 7.91 -15.68
CA PRO A 60 -8.24 7.92 -15.78
C PRO A 60 -8.78 7.83 -17.21
N ASP A 61 -8.12 8.48 -18.18
CA ASP A 61 -8.56 8.46 -19.58
C ASP A 61 -8.44 7.05 -20.16
N LYS A 62 -7.34 6.34 -19.85
CA LYS A 62 -7.12 4.97 -20.30
C LYS A 62 -8.08 3.98 -19.64
N VAL A 63 -8.41 4.20 -18.36
CA VAL A 63 -9.44 3.40 -17.67
C VAL A 63 -10.79 3.58 -18.35
N ALA A 64 -11.16 4.80 -18.76
CA ALA A 64 -12.39 5.08 -19.51
C ALA A 64 -12.40 4.42 -20.91
N GLU A 65 -11.23 4.24 -21.54
CA GLU A 65 -11.05 3.48 -22.78
C GLU A 65 -11.16 1.96 -22.60
N GLY A 66 -11.28 1.47 -21.32
CA GLY A 66 -11.46 0.04 -21.02
C GLY A 66 -10.25 -0.63 -20.36
N GLU A 67 -9.15 0.10 -20.09
CA GLU A 67 -7.95 -0.45 -19.43
C GLU A 67 -8.16 -0.56 -17.91
N ILE A 68 -9.17 -1.33 -17.47
CA ILE A 68 -9.59 -1.46 -16.07
C ILE A 68 -8.54 -2.06 -15.13
N TRP A 69 -7.57 -2.81 -15.65
CA TRP A 69 -6.47 -3.38 -14.83
C TRP A 69 -5.65 -2.30 -14.13
N ARG A 70 -5.60 -1.08 -14.67
CA ARG A 70 -4.91 0.07 -14.08
C ARG A 70 -5.42 0.44 -12.69
N LEU A 71 -6.69 0.12 -12.36
CA LEU A 71 -7.25 0.31 -11.02
C LEU A 71 -6.56 -0.55 -9.95
N VAL A 72 -5.87 -1.62 -10.37
CA VAL A 72 -5.20 -2.58 -9.46
C VAL A 72 -3.67 -2.54 -9.60
N THR A 73 -3.16 -2.19 -10.78
CA THR A 73 -1.72 -2.30 -11.08
C THR A 73 -0.91 -1.06 -10.73
N TRP A 74 -1.53 0.09 -10.52
CA TRP A 74 -0.84 1.36 -10.25
C TRP A 74 0.13 1.33 -9.06
N PRO A 75 -0.08 0.55 -7.96
CA PRO A 75 0.87 0.52 -6.86
C PRO A 75 2.18 -0.18 -7.23
N LEU A 76 2.17 -0.93 -8.34
CA LEU A 76 3.35 -1.66 -8.80
C LEU A 76 4.37 -0.78 -9.54
N VAL A 77 4.07 0.50 -9.81
CA VAL A 77 5.03 1.43 -10.43
C VAL A 77 5.79 2.17 -9.35
N ASN A 78 7.01 1.75 -9.04
CA ASN A 78 7.82 2.34 -7.99
C ASN A 78 9.15 2.84 -8.54
N ARG A 79 9.45 4.12 -8.32
CA ARG A 79 10.76 4.71 -8.65
C ARG A 79 11.80 4.19 -7.67
N PRO A 80 13.00 3.77 -8.14
CA PRO A 80 14.07 3.35 -7.25
C PRO A 80 14.76 4.57 -6.63
N ASP A 81 14.36 4.91 -5.42
CA ASP A 81 14.98 5.94 -4.59
C ASP A 81 15.11 5.46 -3.13
N ILE A 82 15.82 6.24 -2.33
CA ILE A 82 16.06 5.88 -0.92
C ILE A 82 14.75 5.82 -0.11
N TRP A 83 13.76 6.65 -0.46
CA TRP A 83 12.47 6.67 0.21
C TRP A 83 11.66 5.41 -0.11
N THR A 84 11.74 4.93 -1.34
CA THR A 84 11.11 3.67 -1.75
C THR A 84 11.68 2.47 -0.99
N ILE A 85 12.99 2.44 -0.74
CA ILE A 85 13.60 1.39 0.08
C ILE A 85 13.08 1.47 1.52
N PHE A 86 13.02 2.67 2.09
CA PHE A 86 12.49 2.88 3.44
C PHE A 86 11.01 2.50 3.54
N LEU A 87 10.22 2.83 2.52
CA LEU A 87 8.81 2.45 2.38
C LEU A 87 8.65 0.92 2.40
N PHE A 88 9.43 0.18 1.61
CA PHE A 88 9.40 -1.29 1.63
C PHE A 88 9.77 -1.86 3.00
N PHE A 89 10.71 -1.25 3.70
CA PHE A 89 11.09 -1.68 5.04
C PHE A 89 9.95 -1.46 6.05
N ILE A 90 9.32 -0.30 6.05
CA ILE A 90 8.15 0.00 6.90
C ILE A 90 6.99 -0.95 6.57
N LEU A 91 6.69 -1.13 5.29
CA LEU A 91 5.63 -2.03 4.83
C LEU A 91 5.91 -3.48 5.26
N TYR A 92 7.18 -3.93 5.25
CA TYR A 92 7.55 -5.24 5.74
C TYR A 92 7.25 -5.40 7.24
N LEU A 93 7.66 -4.41 8.05
CA LEU A 93 7.45 -4.47 9.50
C LEU A 93 5.97 -4.45 9.87
N LEU A 94 5.22 -3.49 9.35
CA LEU A 94 3.82 -3.27 9.72
C LEU A 94 2.88 -4.24 9.03
N GLY A 95 3.13 -4.52 7.76
CA GLY A 95 2.31 -5.44 6.97
C GLY A 95 2.34 -6.86 7.52
N ASN A 96 3.53 -7.38 7.89
CA ASN A 96 3.59 -8.71 8.52
C ASN A 96 2.87 -8.76 9.87
N GLN A 97 2.92 -7.69 10.68
CA GLN A 97 2.20 -7.66 11.95
C GLN A 97 0.68 -7.65 11.74
N LEU A 98 0.18 -6.86 10.77
CA LEU A 98 -1.24 -6.84 10.43
C LEU A 98 -1.70 -8.15 9.79
N GLU A 99 -0.88 -8.75 8.91
CA GLU A 99 -1.18 -10.05 8.30
C GLU A 99 -1.29 -11.15 9.36
N ASN A 100 -0.40 -11.12 10.37
CA ASN A 100 -0.45 -12.06 11.49
C ASN A 100 -1.68 -11.84 12.38
N LEU A 101 -2.13 -10.59 12.55
CA LEU A 101 -3.29 -10.25 13.36
C LEU A 101 -4.60 -10.59 12.66
N MET A 102 -4.77 -10.13 11.43
CA MET A 102 -6.02 -10.26 10.68
C MET A 102 -6.19 -11.66 10.07
N GLY A 103 -5.08 -12.36 9.87
CA GLY A 103 -5.02 -13.55 9.05
C GLY A 103 -4.89 -13.21 7.56
N ARG A 104 -4.40 -14.19 6.81
CA ARG A 104 -4.00 -14.02 5.40
C ARG A 104 -5.14 -13.54 4.48
N ARG A 105 -6.30 -14.21 4.51
CA ARG A 105 -7.42 -13.88 3.62
C ARG A 105 -7.98 -12.48 3.86
N PRO A 106 -8.36 -12.09 5.10
CA PRO A 106 -8.80 -10.73 5.37
C PRO A 106 -7.75 -9.67 5.02
N PHE A 107 -6.47 -9.96 5.28
CA PHE A 107 -5.38 -9.03 4.93
C PHE A 107 -5.24 -8.84 3.41
N MET A 108 -5.40 -9.90 2.61
CA MET A 108 -5.44 -9.78 1.14
C MET A 108 -6.61 -8.90 0.66
N PHE A 109 -7.81 -9.11 1.21
CA PHE A 109 -8.96 -8.26 0.89
C PHE A 109 -8.74 -6.81 1.32
N PHE A 110 -8.12 -6.59 2.47
CA PHE A 110 -7.75 -5.27 2.94
C PHE A 110 -6.79 -4.58 1.97
N LEU A 111 -5.69 -5.23 1.56
CA LEU A 111 -4.75 -4.70 0.57
C LEU A 111 -5.42 -4.43 -0.78
N PHE A 112 -6.27 -5.33 -1.23
CA PHE A 112 -7.04 -5.16 -2.45
C PHE A 112 -7.96 -3.93 -2.37
N SER A 113 -8.65 -3.74 -1.24
CA SER A 113 -9.48 -2.55 -1.00
C SER A 113 -8.66 -1.27 -1.00
N LEU A 114 -7.48 -1.28 -0.33
CA LEU A 114 -6.55 -0.14 -0.34
C LEU A 114 -6.00 0.20 -1.73
N THR A 115 -6.08 -0.73 -2.66
CA THR A 115 -5.65 -0.51 -4.05
C THR A 115 -6.82 -0.02 -4.90
N VAL A 116 -7.96 -0.71 -4.85
CA VAL A 116 -9.10 -0.44 -5.74
C VAL A 116 -9.85 0.83 -5.35
N LEU A 117 -10.11 1.06 -4.05
CA LEU A 117 -10.91 2.21 -3.62
C LEU A 117 -10.26 3.55 -3.99
N PRO A 118 -8.97 3.82 -3.66
CA PRO A 118 -8.32 5.05 -4.07
C PRO A 118 -8.24 5.18 -5.60
N GLY A 119 -7.90 4.08 -6.30
CA GLY A 119 -7.86 4.06 -7.75
C GLY A 119 -9.20 4.44 -8.39
N THR A 120 -10.31 3.93 -7.85
CA THR A 120 -11.66 4.25 -8.32
C THR A 120 -12.01 5.72 -8.04
N ILE A 121 -11.65 6.24 -6.87
CA ILE A 121 -11.90 7.65 -6.52
C ILE A 121 -11.16 8.58 -7.48
N VAL A 122 -9.87 8.31 -7.75
CA VAL A 122 -9.08 9.11 -8.70
C VAL A 122 -9.62 8.99 -10.12
N PHE A 123 -10.05 7.81 -10.53
CA PHE A 123 -10.70 7.61 -11.82
C PHE A 123 -11.97 8.45 -11.97
N LEU A 124 -12.88 8.39 -10.99
CA LEU A 124 -14.13 9.17 -11.00
C LEU A 124 -13.88 10.68 -10.99
N TYR A 125 -12.89 11.13 -10.24
CA TYR A 125 -12.49 12.53 -10.22
C TYR A 125 -11.89 12.97 -11.57
N GLY A 126 -11.09 12.11 -12.20
CA GLY A 126 -10.42 12.36 -13.48
C GLY A 126 -11.38 12.50 -14.65
N LEU A 127 -12.57 11.88 -14.59
CA LEU A 127 -13.60 12.00 -15.65
C LEU A 127 -14.12 13.43 -15.84
N GLY A 128 -13.98 14.30 -14.85
CA GLY A 128 -14.45 15.70 -14.91
C GLY A 128 -13.34 16.75 -14.89
N ASN A 129 -12.09 16.33 -14.72
CA ASN A 129 -10.95 17.22 -14.53
C ASN A 129 -9.75 16.74 -15.35
N SER A 130 -8.69 17.57 -15.39
CA SER A 130 -7.41 17.16 -16.02
C SER A 130 -6.93 15.85 -15.45
N SER A 131 -6.68 14.86 -16.30
CA SER A 131 -6.20 13.53 -15.92
C SER A 131 -4.92 13.61 -15.11
N GLN A 132 -4.96 13.12 -13.87
CA GLN A 132 -3.78 13.03 -13.03
C GLN A 132 -3.35 11.58 -12.91
N LEU A 133 -2.10 11.33 -13.24
CA LEU A 133 -1.50 10.02 -13.17
C LEU A 133 -1.21 9.66 -11.70
N MET A 134 -1.59 8.44 -11.30
CA MET A 134 -1.30 7.91 -9.99
C MET A 134 -0.43 6.66 -10.06
N TYR A 135 0.56 6.55 -9.18
CA TYR A 135 1.46 5.41 -9.12
C TYR A 135 2.13 5.28 -7.75
N GLY A 136 2.62 4.09 -7.45
CA GLY A 136 3.47 3.80 -6.29
C GLY A 136 2.74 3.23 -5.08
N LEU A 137 3.47 2.46 -4.29
CA LEU A 137 2.99 1.78 -3.07
C LEU A 137 2.74 2.73 -1.89
N ARG A 138 3.13 4.01 -1.98
CA ARG A 138 3.02 4.97 -0.88
C ARG A 138 1.62 5.04 -0.26
N TYR A 139 0.57 5.08 -1.07
CA TYR A 139 -0.80 5.17 -0.56
C TYR A 139 -1.27 3.87 0.11
N VAL A 140 -0.81 2.72 -0.41
CA VAL A 140 -1.06 1.42 0.22
C VAL A 140 -0.34 1.33 1.56
N GLU A 141 0.92 1.79 1.64
CA GLU A 141 1.69 1.88 2.88
C GLU A 141 1.00 2.76 3.91
N LEU A 142 0.54 3.95 3.52
CA LEU A 142 -0.20 4.85 4.40
C LEU A 142 -1.44 4.18 4.98
N GLY A 143 -2.21 3.47 4.16
CA GLY A 143 -3.36 2.69 4.62
C GLY A 143 -2.97 1.58 5.61
N VAL A 144 -1.87 0.88 5.36
CA VAL A 144 -1.31 -0.13 6.30
C VAL A 144 -0.85 0.52 7.60
N LEU A 145 -0.18 1.67 7.53
CA LEU A 145 0.29 2.42 8.70
C LEU A 145 -0.89 2.91 9.56
N ILE A 146 -1.97 3.41 8.95
CA ILE A 146 -3.18 3.83 9.66
C ILE A 146 -3.84 2.64 10.35
N ALA A 147 -4.03 1.53 9.61
CA ALA A 147 -4.62 0.32 10.16
C ALA A 147 -3.81 -0.22 11.34
N PHE A 148 -2.47 -0.17 11.22
CA PHE A 148 -1.57 -0.53 12.31
C PHE A 148 -1.74 0.39 13.54
N ALA A 149 -1.76 1.70 13.34
CA ALA A 149 -1.92 2.67 14.44
C ALA A 149 -3.30 2.56 15.12
N ALA A 150 -4.35 2.26 14.34
CA ALA A 150 -5.68 2.02 14.87
C ALA A 150 -5.74 0.74 15.72
N GLN A 151 -5.04 -0.31 15.31
CA GLN A 151 -5.00 -1.59 16.00
C GLN A 151 -4.09 -1.57 17.24
N TYR A 152 -3.00 -0.82 17.16
CA TYR A 152 -1.99 -0.72 18.21
C TYR A 152 -1.80 0.73 18.67
N PRO A 153 -2.80 1.38 19.30
CA PRO A 153 -2.74 2.81 19.65
C PRO A 153 -1.65 3.13 20.68
N THR A 154 -1.25 2.13 21.47
CA THR A 154 -0.17 2.28 22.47
C THR A 154 1.22 1.93 21.94
N ALA A 155 1.31 1.45 20.70
CA ALA A 155 2.60 1.12 20.09
C ALA A 155 3.47 2.37 19.98
N ARG A 156 4.74 2.23 20.36
CA ARG A 156 5.73 3.29 20.28
C ARG A 156 6.87 2.84 19.38
N PHE A 157 7.24 3.68 18.44
CA PHE A 157 8.45 3.52 17.63
C PHE A 157 9.64 4.17 18.35
N TRP A 158 10.83 3.67 18.04
CA TRP A 158 12.05 4.30 18.55
C TRP A 158 12.18 5.75 18.00
N PRO A 159 12.45 6.78 18.82
CA PRO A 159 12.82 6.83 20.25
C PRO A 159 11.63 7.08 21.22
N GLY A 160 10.51 6.43 21.05
CA GLY A 160 9.34 6.55 21.96
C GLY A 160 8.15 7.30 21.35
N VAL A 161 8.19 7.60 20.07
CA VAL A 161 7.10 8.27 19.34
C VAL A 161 5.92 7.31 19.19
N PRO A 162 4.69 7.72 19.59
CA PRO A 162 3.52 6.87 19.41
C PRO A 162 3.15 6.71 17.93
N ALA A 163 2.62 5.52 17.56
CA ALA A 163 2.26 5.20 16.17
C ALA A 163 1.35 6.26 15.53
N TYR A 164 0.32 6.73 16.27
CA TYR A 164 -0.59 7.78 15.77
C TYR A 164 0.11 9.13 15.55
N GLY A 165 1.17 9.43 16.30
CA GLY A 165 1.97 10.64 16.11
C GLY A 165 2.72 10.60 14.77
N ILE A 166 3.30 9.44 14.41
CA ILE A 166 3.96 9.25 13.11
C ILE A 166 2.95 9.38 11.98
N VAL A 167 1.77 8.74 12.10
CA VAL A 167 0.67 8.90 11.14
C VAL A 167 0.31 10.37 10.96
N GLY A 168 0.10 11.10 12.07
CA GLY A 168 -0.27 12.51 12.05
C GLY A 168 0.78 13.39 11.36
N VAL A 169 2.07 13.14 11.60
CA VAL A 169 3.16 13.89 10.96
C VAL A 169 3.21 13.58 9.46
N ILE A 170 3.17 12.30 9.06
CA ILE A 170 3.24 11.92 7.65
C ILE A 170 2.04 12.49 6.89
N TYR A 171 0.82 12.30 7.41
CA TYR A 171 -0.41 12.85 6.81
C TYR A 171 -0.38 14.38 6.75
N GLY A 172 0.07 15.03 7.83
CA GLY A 172 0.21 16.48 7.86
C GLY A 172 1.14 17.01 6.78
N LEU A 173 2.28 16.34 6.57
CA LEU A 173 3.21 16.69 5.51
C LEU A 173 2.63 16.43 4.12
N ASP A 174 1.92 15.33 3.91
CA ASP A 174 1.28 15.02 2.63
C ASP A 174 0.16 16.03 2.30
N ILE A 175 -0.64 16.44 3.28
CA ILE A 175 -1.64 17.51 3.12
C ILE A 175 -0.97 18.83 2.77
N LEU A 176 0.09 19.23 3.48
CA LEU A 176 0.83 20.45 3.18
C LEU A 176 1.43 20.43 1.78
N GLN A 177 1.97 19.29 1.35
CA GLN A 177 2.50 19.12 0.00
C GLN A 177 1.38 19.22 -1.04
N ALA A 178 0.24 18.56 -0.83
CA ALA A 178 -0.91 18.61 -1.73
C ALA A 178 -1.47 20.03 -1.87
N LEU A 179 -1.52 20.80 -0.76
CA LEU A 179 -1.92 22.21 -0.76
C LEU A 179 -0.92 23.08 -1.51
N SER A 180 0.39 22.84 -1.36
CA SER A 180 1.44 23.63 -2.02
C SER A 180 1.40 23.49 -3.54
N VAL A 181 1.10 22.29 -4.04
CA VAL A 181 1.02 21.97 -5.48
C VAL A 181 -0.38 22.26 -6.05
N ARG A 182 -1.36 22.62 -5.20
CA ARG A 182 -2.78 22.79 -5.57
C ARG A 182 -3.35 21.58 -6.31
N SER A 183 -2.88 20.38 -5.98
CA SER A 183 -3.32 19.14 -6.63
C SER A 183 -4.57 18.60 -5.93
N GLY A 184 -5.75 18.87 -6.53
CA GLY A 184 -7.04 18.36 -6.06
C GLY A 184 -7.08 16.85 -5.81
N PRO A 185 -6.55 15.99 -6.73
CA PRO A 185 -6.55 14.53 -6.55
C PRO A 185 -5.74 14.05 -5.35
N GLN A 186 -4.59 14.66 -5.06
CA GLN A 186 -3.79 14.30 -3.89
C GLN A 186 -4.53 14.62 -2.57
N LEU A 187 -5.28 15.72 -2.54
CA LEU A 187 -6.11 16.07 -1.37
C LEU A 187 -7.25 15.08 -1.20
N ILE A 188 -7.92 14.67 -2.28
CA ILE A 188 -9.02 13.69 -2.24
C ILE A 188 -8.54 12.33 -1.73
N MET A 189 -7.29 11.95 -2.04
CA MET A 189 -6.70 10.70 -1.60
C MET A 189 -6.35 10.67 -0.10
N LEU A 190 -6.24 11.82 0.53
CA LEU A 190 -5.87 11.97 1.95
C LEU A 190 -7.09 12.11 2.87
N ILE A 191 -8.30 12.20 2.33
CA ILE A 191 -9.59 12.24 3.05
C ILE A 191 -10.24 10.87 3.08
#